data_aa2fb652642851fdc7c8478b0438df92
#
_entry.id   aa2fb652642851fdc7c8478b0438df92
#
_cell.length_a   1.000
_cell.length_b   1.000
_cell.length_c   1.000
_cell.angle_alpha   90.00
_cell.angle_beta   90.00
_cell.angle_gamma   90.00
#
_symmetry.space_group_name_H-M   'P 1'
#
loop_
_entity.id
_entity.type
_entity.pdbx_description
1 polymer ?
#
loop_
_entity_poly.entity_id
_entity_poly.type
_entity_poly.pdbx_seq_one_letter_code
_entity_poly.pdbx_strand_id
1 'polypeptide(L)'
;MKPVQSRRLAFAALLSLSASCHAATEHWGWIEQSWLMPERMQAKAKLDTGALTSSLDARNIHRYKKDGERWVRFDVVLPTADSKAPVSVTFERKVLRLIKVRGAGGSDSRPVVAMDICLGAKLLREQFSLRDRGNMNYPVLLGRRTLEHLGAVDVSRTFTRKPTCGALAAQ
;
A
#
# COMPACT_ATOMS: atom_id res chain seq x y z
N MET A 1 58.17 -38.06 -50.27
CA MET A 1 57.25 -38.31 -49.12
C MET A 1 57.12 -37.05 -48.33
N LYS A 2 55.94 -36.37 -48.35
CA LYS A 2 55.68 -35.10 -47.61
C LYS A 2 54.83 -35.44 -46.40
N PRO A 3 55.10 -34.88 -45.19
CA PRO A 3 54.27 -35.15 -44.02
C PRO A 3 52.97 -34.31 -44.03
N VAL A 4 51.87 -34.98 -43.69
CA VAL A 4 50.55 -34.41 -43.53
C VAL A 4 50.48 -33.76 -42.15
N GLN A 5 50.32 -32.44 -42.12
CA GLN A 5 50.05 -31.67 -40.89
C GLN A 5 48.59 -31.77 -40.55
N SER A 6 48.23 -32.43 -39.44
CA SER A 6 46.91 -32.46 -38.89
C SER A 6 46.64 -31.19 -38.06
N ARG A 7 45.74 -30.31 -38.55
CA ARG A 7 45.22 -29.17 -37.83
C ARG A 7 44.25 -29.63 -36.76
N ARG A 8 44.61 -29.49 -35.49
CA ARG A 8 43.69 -29.68 -34.34
C ARG A 8 42.88 -28.41 -34.21
N LEU A 9 41.59 -28.48 -34.51
CA LEU A 9 40.60 -27.44 -34.21
C LEU A 9 40.28 -27.53 -32.70
N ALA A 10 40.69 -26.49 -31.96
CA ALA A 10 40.29 -26.28 -30.57
C ALA A 10 38.91 -25.67 -30.55
N PHE A 11 37.89 -26.42 -30.12
CA PHE A 11 36.55 -25.90 -29.86
C PHE A 11 36.57 -25.22 -28.48
N ALA A 12 36.55 -23.91 -28.45
CA ALA A 12 36.35 -23.15 -27.23
C ALA A 12 34.85 -23.11 -26.91
N ALA A 13 34.44 -23.88 -25.93
CA ALA A 13 33.07 -23.80 -25.39
C ALA A 13 32.91 -22.56 -24.52
N LEU A 14 32.21 -21.54 -25.02
CA LEU A 14 31.78 -20.40 -24.21
C LEU A 14 30.64 -20.89 -23.31
N LEU A 15 30.91 -21.11 -22.02
CA LEU A 15 29.88 -21.21 -20.98
C LEU A 15 29.31 -19.80 -20.71
N SER A 16 28.15 -19.49 -21.26
CA SER A 16 27.37 -18.31 -20.88
C SER A 16 26.73 -18.55 -19.50
N LEU A 17 27.31 -17.94 -18.46
CA LEU A 17 26.67 -17.85 -17.14
C LEU A 17 25.46 -16.91 -17.26
N SER A 18 24.27 -17.48 -17.39
CA SER A 18 23.00 -16.72 -17.25
C SER A 18 22.81 -16.41 -15.77
N ALA A 19 23.17 -15.20 -15.34
CA ALA A 19 22.83 -14.70 -14.02
C ALA A 19 21.32 -14.47 -13.96
N SER A 20 20.57 -15.43 -13.38
CA SER A 20 19.15 -15.25 -13.08
C SER A 20 19.01 -14.21 -11.98
N CYS A 21 18.69 -12.98 -12.36
CA CYS A 21 18.37 -11.92 -11.40
C CYS A 21 17.00 -12.24 -10.79
N HIS A 22 16.98 -12.97 -9.67
CA HIS A 22 15.77 -13.11 -8.88
C HIS A 22 15.57 -11.80 -8.13
N ALA A 23 14.53 -11.05 -8.48
CA ALA A 23 14.09 -9.92 -7.67
C ALA A 23 13.69 -10.46 -6.29
N ALA A 24 14.43 -10.08 -5.26
CA ALA A 24 14.12 -10.49 -3.89
C ALA A 24 12.75 -9.95 -3.50
N THR A 25 11.87 -10.83 -3.04
CA THR A 25 10.56 -10.41 -2.52
C THR A 25 10.78 -9.51 -1.31
N GLU A 26 10.24 -8.30 -1.36
CA GLU A 26 10.30 -7.40 -0.21
C GLU A 26 9.47 -7.95 0.95
N HIS A 27 10.03 -7.88 2.16
CA HIS A 27 9.34 -8.27 3.39
C HIS A 27 8.98 -7.04 4.20
N TRP A 28 7.73 -7.00 4.69
CA TRP A 28 7.16 -5.92 5.49
C TRP A 28 6.70 -6.49 6.83
N GLY A 29 6.80 -5.71 7.89
CA GLY A 29 6.21 -6.10 9.18
C GLY A 29 4.68 -6.12 9.11
N TRP A 30 4.02 -6.83 10.01
CA TRP A 30 2.56 -6.87 10.04
C TRP A 30 1.91 -5.56 10.52
N ILE A 31 2.70 -4.67 11.13
CA ILE A 31 2.35 -3.27 11.40
C ILE A 31 3.47 -2.40 10.86
N GLU A 32 3.12 -1.37 10.09
CA GLU A 32 4.07 -0.41 9.53
C GLU A 32 3.65 1.04 9.79
N GLN A 33 4.64 1.94 9.80
CA GLN A 33 4.36 3.37 9.70
C GLN A 33 3.96 3.71 8.27
N SER A 34 2.94 4.56 8.14
CA SER A 34 2.48 5.06 6.84
C SER A 34 2.12 6.54 6.92
N TRP A 35 2.11 7.20 5.76
CA TRP A 35 1.54 8.53 5.61
C TRP A 35 0.39 8.50 4.62
N LEU A 36 -0.75 9.06 4.98
CA LEU A 36 -1.80 9.40 4.02
C LEU A 36 -1.45 10.73 3.37
N MET A 37 -1.46 10.75 2.04
CA MET A 37 -1.02 11.88 1.24
C MET A 37 -2.22 12.69 0.69
N PRO A 38 -2.04 13.97 0.35
CA PRO A 38 -0.77 14.73 0.38
C PRO A 38 -0.41 15.31 1.76
N GLU A 39 -1.32 15.34 2.72
CA GLU A 39 -1.18 16.02 4.03
C GLU A 39 -0.17 15.34 4.96
N ARG A 40 0.42 14.22 4.54
CA ARG A 40 1.40 13.42 5.28
C ARG A 40 0.89 13.04 6.69
N MET A 41 -0.41 12.70 6.77
CA MET A 41 -1.02 12.27 8.02
C MET A 41 -0.45 10.92 8.46
N GLN A 42 0.13 10.86 9.66
CA GLN A 42 0.82 9.70 10.17
C GLN A 42 -0.17 8.65 10.69
N ALA A 43 -0.04 7.43 10.23
CA ALA A 43 -0.86 6.32 10.66
C ALA A 43 -0.06 5.04 10.88
N LYS A 44 -0.45 4.27 11.89
CA LYS A 44 -0.06 2.86 11.99
C LYS A 44 -0.96 2.07 11.05
N ALA A 45 -0.36 1.40 10.07
CA ALA A 45 -1.04 0.54 9.12
C ALA A 45 -0.87 -0.93 9.51
N LYS A 46 -1.97 -1.66 9.70
CA LYS A 46 -1.97 -3.11 9.86
C LYS A 46 -1.99 -3.76 8.47
N LEU A 47 -1.02 -4.60 8.16
CA LEU A 47 -0.96 -5.40 6.94
C LEU A 47 -1.77 -6.68 7.18
N ASP A 48 -2.96 -6.76 6.58
CA ASP A 48 -3.97 -7.79 6.88
C ASP A 48 -4.21 -8.72 5.69
N THR A 49 -3.55 -9.87 5.69
CA THR A 49 -3.72 -10.90 4.65
C THR A 49 -5.12 -11.54 4.64
N GLY A 50 -5.92 -11.38 5.70
CA GLY A 50 -7.30 -11.86 5.79
C GLY A 50 -8.30 -10.95 5.07
N ALA A 51 -8.00 -9.65 4.92
CA ALA A 51 -8.87 -8.69 4.25
C ALA A 51 -8.55 -8.59 2.75
N LEU A 52 -9.58 -8.46 1.89
CA LEU A 52 -9.37 -8.22 0.45
C LEU A 52 -9.11 -6.75 0.14
N THR A 53 -9.92 -5.85 0.70
CA THR A 53 -9.88 -4.41 0.44
C THR A 53 -9.36 -3.69 1.68
N SER A 54 -8.49 -2.72 1.49
CA SER A 54 -7.98 -1.86 2.56
C SER A 54 -9.11 -1.05 3.22
N SER A 55 -8.89 -0.59 4.44
CA SER A 55 -9.88 0.18 5.21
C SER A 55 -9.20 1.34 5.92
N LEU A 56 -9.88 2.49 5.91
CA LEU A 56 -9.44 3.73 6.54
C LEU A 56 -10.43 4.14 7.62
N ASP A 57 -9.92 4.58 8.79
CA ASP A 57 -10.72 5.23 9.81
C ASP A 57 -11.19 6.60 9.30
N ALA A 58 -12.49 6.73 9.15
CA ALA A 58 -13.14 7.91 8.62
C ALA A 58 -14.36 8.28 9.47
N ARG A 59 -14.48 9.57 9.77
CA ARG A 59 -15.57 10.13 10.56
C ARG A 59 -16.48 10.97 9.67
N ASN A 60 -17.67 11.28 10.15
CA ASN A 60 -18.61 12.18 9.49
C ASN A 60 -18.81 11.83 8.00
N ILE A 61 -18.94 10.52 7.70
CA ILE A 61 -19.03 10.00 6.33
C ILE A 61 -20.38 10.42 5.72
N HIS A 62 -20.34 11.40 4.82
CA HIS A 62 -21.50 11.94 4.11
C HIS A 62 -21.44 11.62 2.62
N ARG A 63 -22.36 10.80 2.13
CA ARG A 63 -22.48 10.42 0.71
C ARG A 63 -23.49 11.31 -0.01
N TYR A 64 -23.14 11.78 -1.20
CA TYR A 64 -24.00 12.64 -2.02
C TYR A 64 -23.74 12.41 -3.51
N LYS A 65 -24.54 13.06 -4.35
CA LYS A 65 -24.34 13.09 -5.80
C LYS A 65 -23.85 14.46 -6.24
N LYS A 66 -22.86 14.48 -7.14
CA LYS A 66 -22.33 15.67 -7.79
C LYS A 66 -22.13 15.32 -9.27
N ASP A 67 -22.70 16.11 -10.17
CA ASP A 67 -22.64 15.91 -11.63
C ASP A 67 -23.03 14.49 -12.07
N GLY A 68 -24.07 13.92 -11.44
CA GLY A 68 -24.56 12.56 -11.72
C GLY A 68 -23.73 11.45 -11.10
N GLU A 69 -22.54 11.73 -10.56
CA GLU A 69 -21.63 10.79 -9.94
C GLU A 69 -21.80 10.71 -8.42
N ARG A 70 -21.38 9.57 -7.85
CA ARG A 70 -21.40 9.37 -6.39
C ARG A 70 -20.12 9.89 -5.76
N TRP A 71 -20.27 10.76 -4.79
CA TRP A 71 -19.19 11.35 -4.00
C TRP A 71 -19.38 11.07 -2.52
N VAL A 72 -18.29 11.19 -1.78
CA VAL A 72 -18.30 11.11 -0.32
C VAL A 72 -17.37 12.17 0.26
N ARG A 73 -17.87 12.88 1.27
CA ARG A 73 -17.07 13.72 2.16
C ARG A 73 -16.91 13.02 3.49
N PHE A 74 -15.72 13.09 4.05
CA PHE A 74 -15.39 12.42 5.31
C PHE A 74 -14.19 13.09 5.96
N ASP A 75 -14.05 12.94 7.27
CA ASP A 75 -12.93 13.44 8.03
C ASP A 75 -12.00 12.31 8.43
N VAL A 76 -10.70 12.59 8.38
CA VAL A 76 -9.64 11.74 8.93
C VAL A 76 -8.97 12.51 10.05
N VAL A 77 -8.84 11.88 11.22
CA VAL A 77 -8.27 12.50 12.43
C VAL A 77 -7.00 11.75 12.82
N LEU A 78 -5.85 12.28 12.44
CA LEU A 78 -4.54 11.67 12.66
C LEU A 78 -3.47 12.74 12.90
N PRO A 79 -2.33 12.44 13.57
CA PRO A 79 -1.15 13.30 13.57
C PRO A 79 -0.63 13.54 12.16
N THR A 80 -0.02 14.69 11.91
CA THR A 80 0.72 14.98 10.67
C THR A 80 2.24 14.89 10.91
N ALA A 81 3.03 15.03 9.85
CA ALA A 81 4.49 15.08 9.98
C ALA A 81 4.96 16.29 10.83
N ASP A 82 4.20 17.37 10.76
CA ASP A 82 4.53 18.65 11.40
C ASP A 82 3.86 18.84 12.77
N SER A 83 2.87 17.98 13.12
CA SER A 83 2.16 18.04 14.40
C SER A 83 1.98 16.67 15.01
N LYS A 84 2.44 16.49 16.24
CA LYS A 84 2.22 15.25 17.01
C LYS A 84 0.78 15.14 17.53
N ALA A 85 0.06 16.24 17.66
CA ALA A 85 -1.36 16.27 18.03
C ALA A 85 -2.21 15.83 16.83
N PRO A 86 -3.31 15.09 17.04
CA PRO A 86 -4.23 14.73 15.96
C PRO A 86 -4.82 15.99 15.32
N VAL A 87 -4.81 16.01 13.99
CA VAL A 87 -5.42 17.06 13.17
C VAL A 87 -6.55 16.43 12.38
N SER A 88 -7.69 17.12 12.30
CA SER A 88 -8.82 16.69 11.47
C SER A 88 -8.67 17.29 10.08
N VAL A 89 -8.64 16.44 9.07
CA VAL A 89 -8.60 16.83 7.65
C VAL A 89 -9.84 16.30 6.96
N THR A 90 -10.58 17.18 6.27
CA THR A 90 -11.74 16.80 5.49
C THR A 90 -11.33 16.45 4.06
N PHE A 91 -11.72 15.25 3.62
CA PHE A 91 -11.53 14.79 2.26
C PHE A 91 -12.85 14.73 1.51
N GLU A 92 -12.80 15.02 0.22
CA GLU A 92 -13.89 14.82 -0.73
C GLU A 92 -13.39 13.96 -1.87
N ARG A 93 -14.02 12.78 -2.06
CA ARG A 93 -13.56 11.79 -3.04
C ARG A 93 -14.75 11.19 -3.81
N LYS A 94 -14.49 10.84 -5.07
CA LYS A 94 -15.43 10.05 -5.87
C LYS A 94 -15.53 8.63 -5.32
N VAL A 95 -16.75 8.12 -5.19
CA VAL A 95 -17.01 6.75 -4.76
C VAL A 95 -16.81 5.82 -5.94
N LEU A 96 -15.78 4.98 -5.87
CA LEU A 96 -15.47 4.00 -6.91
C LEU A 96 -16.51 2.87 -6.93
N ARG A 97 -16.87 2.37 -5.74
CA ARG A 97 -17.89 1.33 -5.54
C ARG A 97 -18.39 1.32 -4.11
N LEU A 98 -19.46 0.58 -3.87
CA LEU A 98 -19.92 0.23 -2.53
C LEU A 98 -19.57 -1.23 -2.27
N ILE A 99 -19.12 -1.54 -1.05
CA ILE A 99 -18.95 -2.92 -0.58
C ILE A 99 -19.91 -3.18 0.57
N LYS A 100 -20.47 -4.39 0.60
CA LYS A 100 -21.23 -4.89 1.76
C LYS A 100 -20.30 -5.78 2.58
N VAL A 101 -20.09 -5.40 3.84
CA VAL A 101 -19.35 -6.21 4.80
C VAL A 101 -20.33 -6.85 5.75
N ARG A 102 -20.33 -8.17 5.83
CA ARG A 102 -21.16 -8.95 6.76
C ARG A 102 -20.34 -9.26 8.01
N GLY A 103 -20.94 -9.13 9.18
CA GLY A 103 -20.35 -9.45 10.47
C GLY A 103 -21.41 -9.80 11.49
N ALA A 104 -21.02 -10.12 12.72
CA ALA A 104 -21.93 -10.50 13.81
C ALA A 104 -23.00 -9.43 14.12
N GLY A 105 -22.75 -8.16 13.80
CA GLY A 105 -23.68 -7.03 13.97
C GLY A 105 -24.54 -6.70 12.75
N GLY A 106 -24.60 -7.58 11.72
CA GLY A 106 -25.37 -7.33 10.50
C GLY A 106 -24.54 -7.00 9.28
N SER A 107 -25.12 -6.25 8.32
CA SER A 107 -24.47 -5.87 7.07
C SER A 107 -24.26 -4.36 7.02
N ASP A 108 -23.02 -3.94 6.74
CA ASP A 108 -22.59 -2.55 6.62
C ASP A 108 -22.23 -2.24 5.16
N SER A 109 -22.78 -1.15 4.61
CA SER A 109 -22.51 -0.69 3.23
C SER A 109 -21.53 0.47 3.25
N ARG A 110 -20.29 0.20 2.82
CA ARG A 110 -19.18 1.15 2.89
C ARG A 110 -18.82 1.69 1.51
N PRO A 111 -18.63 3.03 1.38
CA PRO A 111 -18.05 3.59 0.18
C PRO A 111 -16.56 3.23 0.10
N VAL A 112 -16.10 2.94 -1.12
CA VAL A 112 -14.68 2.73 -1.44
C VAL A 112 -14.20 3.89 -2.27
N VAL A 113 -13.09 4.49 -1.86
CA VAL A 113 -12.44 5.62 -2.51
C VAL A 113 -10.99 5.33 -2.81
N ALA A 114 -10.38 6.07 -3.73
CA ALA A 114 -8.93 6.06 -3.93
C ALA A 114 -8.27 7.06 -2.99
N MET A 115 -7.18 6.63 -2.33
CA MET A 115 -6.31 7.47 -1.50
C MET A 115 -4.86 7.13 -1.81
N ASP A 116 -3.99 8.13 -1.69
CA ASP A 116 -2.56 7.94 -1.83
C ASP A 116 -1.95 7.66 -0.45
N ILE A 117 -1.15 6.59 -0.37
CA ILE A 117 -0.49 6.16 0.87
C ILE A 117 0.99 5.93 0.62
N CYS A 118 1.82 6.40 1.55
CA CYS A 118 3.26 6.20 1.54
C CYS A 118 3.67 5.15 2.58
N LEU A 119 4.39 4.12 2.14
CA LEU A 119 5.03 3.11 3.00
C LEU A 119 6.48 2.92 2.55
N GLY A 120 7.44 3.11 3.47
CA GLY A 120 8.85 3.19 3.09
C GLY A 120 9.04 4.24 2.00
N ALA A 121 9.68 3.88 0.89
CA ALA A 121 9.82 4.74 -0.29
C ALA A 121 8.69 4.59 -1.33
N LYS A 122 7.71 3.73 -1.08
CA LYS A 122 6.61 3.46 -2.04
C LYS A 122 5.44 4.40 -1.81
N LEU A 123 5.12 5.20 -2.84
CA LEU A 123 3.87 5.96 -2.92
C LEU A 123 2.88 5.16 -3.75
N LEU A 124 1.79 4.72 -3.13
CA LEU A 124 0.79 3.86 -3.74
C LEU A 124 -0.57 4.57 -3.76
N ARG A 125 -1.29 4.48 -4.89
CA ARG A 125 -2.68 4.91 -5.00
C ARG A 125 -3.59 3.71 -4.85
N GLU A 126 -4.21 3.58 -3.67
CA GLU A 126 -4.93 2.38 -3.27
C GLU A 126 -6.40 2.63 -2.95
N GLN A 127 -7.20 1.55 -2.98
CA GLN A 127 -8.62 1.61 -2.70
C GLN A 127 -8.90 1.32 -1.23
N PHE A 128 -9.53 2.28 -0.55
CA PHE A 128 -9.91 2.17 0.85
C PHE A 128 -11.42 2.18 1.02
N SER A 129 -11.95 1.22 1.75
CA SER A 129 -13.29 1.29 2.30
C SER A 129 -13.29 2.21 3.52
N LEU A 130 -14.24 3.13 3.57
CA LEU A 130 -14.37 4.07 4.68
C LEU A 130 -15.28 3.50 5.76
N ARG A 131 -14.83 3.60 7.00
CA ARG A 131 -15.60 3.19 8.17
C ARG A 131 -15.10 3.96 9.40
N ASP A 132 -15.99 4.24 10.34
CA ASP A 132 -15.61 4.62 11.70
C ASP A 132 -14.90 3.44 12.38
N ARG A 133 -13.60 3.61 12.66
CA ARG A 133 -12.73 2.62 13.29
C ARG A 133 -12.23 3.09 14.67
N GLY A 134 -12.84 4.12 15.26
CA GLY A 134 -12.36 4.75 16.49
C GLY A 134 -12.18 3.83 17.68
N ASN A 135 -12.81 2.65 17.65
CA ASN A 135 -12.64 1.62 18.67
C ASN A 135 -11.59 0.56 18.27
N MET A 136 -10.82 0.80 17.19
CA MET A 136 -9.81 -0.14 16.69
C MET A 136 -8.40 0.44 16.84
N ASN A 137 -7.43 -0.44 17.14
CA ASN A 137 -6.04 -0.05 17.41
C ASN A 137 -5.30 0.54 16.19
N TYR A 138 -5.80 0.28 14.97
CA TYR A 138 -5.14 0.68 13.73
C TYR A 138 -6.09 1.47 12.84
N PRO A 139 -5.80 2.76 12.59
CA PRO A 139 -6.64 3.60 11.73
C PRO A 139 -6.57 3.19 10.26
N VAL A 140 -5.49 2.55 9.84
CA VAL A 140 -5.29 2.03 8.49
C VAL A 140 -5.13 0.52 8.54
N LEU A 141 -5.86 -0.17 7.67
CA LEU A 141 -5.72 -1.58 7.41
C LEU A 141 -5.44 -1.77 5.92
N LEU A 142 -4.38 -2.49 5.57
CA LEU A 142 -3.99 -2.78 4.19
C LEU A 142 -4.37 -4.21 3.85
N GLY A 143 -5.31 -4.36 2.91
CA GLY A 143 -5.79 -5.64 2.43
C GLY A 143 -4.93 -6.21 1.30
N ARG A 144 -5.23 -7.46 0.90
CA ARG A 144 -4.44 -8.21 -0.11
C ARG A 144 -4.19 -7.44 -1.40
N ARG A 145 -5.17 -6.66 -1.90
CA ARG A 145 -4.98 -5.85 -3.12
C ARG A 145 -3.84 -4.85 -3.02
N THR A 146 -3.64 -4.25 -1.84
CA THR A 146 -2.50 -3.37 -1.58
C THR A 146 -1.23 -4.16 -1.31
N LEU A 147 -1.34 -5.31 -0.60
CA LEU A 147 -0.19 -6.16 -0.28
C LEU A 147 0.46 -6.77 -1.52
N GLU A 148 -0.30 -7.02 -2.60
CA GLU A 148 0.23 -7.45 -3.90
C GLU A 148 1.26 -6.47 -4.47
N HIS A 149 1.13 -5.17 -4.19
CA HIS A 149 2.06 -4.13 -4.61
C HIS A 149 3.23 -3.92 -3.63
N LEU A 150 3.12 -4.46 -2.42
CA LEU A 150 4.14 -4.32 -1.39
C LEU A 150 5.10 -5.51 -1.34
N GLY A 151 4.58 -6.72 -1.19
CA GLY A 151 5.35 -7.94 -1.01
C GLY A 151 4.85 -8.81 0.14
N ALA A 152 5.74 -9.61 0.73
CA ALA A 152 5.40 -10.56 1.79
C ALA A 152 5.26 -9.87 3.16
N VAL A 153 4.38 -10.39 4.01
CA VAL A 153 4.19 -9.93 5.39
C VAL A 153 4.90 -10.86 6.35
N ASP A 154 5.82 -10.32 7.12
CA ASP A 154 6.52 -11.01 8.20
C ASP A 154 5.82 -10.69 9.54
N VAL A 155 5.15 -11.68 10.09
CA VAL A 155 4.37 -11.53 11.34
C VAL A 155 5.25 -11.40 12.59
N SER A 156 6.55 -11.69 12.49
CA SER A 156 7.50 -11.52 13.58
C SER A 156 8.03 -10.10 13.73
N ARG A 157 7.74 -9.20 12.75
CA ARG A 157 8.33 -7.86 12.67
C ARG A 157 7.27 -6.77 12.64
N THR A 158 7.66 -5.59 13.13
CA THR A 158 6.88 -4.36 13.04
C THR A 158 7.78 -3.18 12.72
N PHE A 159 7.24 -2.14 12.08
CA PHE A 159 7.92 -0.88 11.81
C PHE A 159 9.28 -1.05 11.12
N THR A 160 9.31 -1.88 10.08
CA THR A 160 10.55 -2.24 9.39
C THR A 160 11.10 -1.09 8.55
N ARG A 161 10.24 -0.15 8.15
CA ARG A 161 10.62 1.02 7.32
C ARG A 161 9.84 2.26 7.74
N LYS A 162 10.54 3.41 7.68
CA LYS A 162 9.89 4.73 7.83
C LYS A 162 9.41 5.21 6.46
N PRO A 163 8.24 5.89 6.38
CA PRO A 163 7.81 6.54 5.15
C PRO A 163 8.79 7.63 4.72
N THR A 164 9.15 7.66 3.44
CA THR A 164 10.13 8.63 2.87
C THR A 164 9.62 9.31 1.59
N CYS A 165 8.36 9.06 1.20
CA CYS A 165 7.78 9.68 0.01
C CYS A 165 7.72 11.21 0.16
N GLY A 166 8.08 11.93 -0.91
CA GLY A 166 8.13 13.39 -0.91
C GLY A 166 9.46 14.00 -0.47
N ALA A 167 10.42 13.21 0.03
CA ALA A 167 11.78 13.68 0.26
C ALA A 167 12.59 13.88 -1.04
N LEU A 168 12.09 13.35 -2.17
CA LEU A 168 12.73 13.45 -3.49
C LEU A 168 12.25 14.66 -4.31
N ALA A 169 11.28 15.44 -3.84
CA ALA A 169 10.77 16.62 -4.55
C ALA A 169 11.51 17.93 -4.17
N ALA A 170 12.56 17.86 -3.36
CA ALA A 170 13.34 19.01 -2.87
C ALA A 170 14.83 18.93 -3.30
N GLN A 171 15.11 18.34 -4.48
CA GLN A 171 16.43 18.43 -5.12
C GLN A 171 16.32 19.11 -6.47
#